data_c708e92cdb3217010fb1834125d99bb8
#
_entry.id   c708e92cdb3217010fb1834125d99bb8
#
_cell.length_a   1.000
_cell.length_b   1.000
_cell.length_c   1.000
_cell.angle_alpha   90.00
_cell.angle_beta   90.00
_cell.angle_gamma   90.00
#
_symmetry.space_group_name_H-M   'P 1'
#
loop_
_entity.id
_entity.type
_entity.pdbx_description
1 polymer ?
#
loop_
_entity_poly.entity_id
_entity_poly.type
_entity_poly.pdbx_seq_one_letter_code
_entity_poly.pdbx_strand_id
1 'polypeptide(L)'
;MSYMRVYYYENELEDEFSSASIKAKKIDADYDYSMDSAGRRFLHFFWYRIIAKPIARLFLQLKFRHRIVGLEKMEAVRGKGFFLYGNHTNAGADALIPTMVSHPQDAYVIVHPDNVSMPVFGHVTPYLGALPLPDDREAMKHFLDEISKKIEQDKCVMIYPEAHIWPYYTKIRPFTDASFRYPVQLKSPVMCFTNTYQKRKYGQKPRIVTYIDGPFYPDESLKGKARKEALRNQVYEAMVERSKLNTIELAKYIKK
;
A
#
# COMPACT_ATOMS: atom_id res chain seq x y z
N MET A 1 -20.34 -8.69 23.85
CA MET A 1 -20.53 -8.90 22.40
C MET A 1 -19.97 -7.69 21.68
N SER A 2 -18.97 -7.84 20.80
CA SER A 2 -18.55 -6.73 19.94
C SER A 2 -19.63 -6.56 18.88
N TYR A 3 -20.28 -5.39 18.84
CA TYR A 3 -21.25 -5.11 17.79
C TYR A 3 -20.52 -5.15 16.44
N MET A 4 -21.00 -6.00 15.53
CA MET A 4 -20.55 -6.01 14.13
C MET A 4 -20.94 -4.65 13.52
N ARG A 5 -19.96 -3.93 12.97
CA ARG A 5 -20.22 -2.67 12.29
C ARG A 5 -20.90 -2.94 10.96
N VAL A 6 -21.92 -2.17 10.63
CA VAL A 6 -22.59 -2.23 9.33
C VAL A 6 -22.33 -0.93 8.60
N TYR A 7 -21.81 -1.04 7.38
CA TYR A 7 -21.58 0.06 6.46
C TYR A 7 -22.49 -0.09 5.26
N TYR A 8 -23.09 1.01 4.83
CA TYR A 8 -23.92 1.05 3.62
C TYR A 8 -23.14 1.78 2.53
N TYR A 9 -23.06 1.21 1.33
CA TYR A 9 -22.33 1.79 0.21
C TYR A 9 -23.20 1.87 -1.04
N GLU A 10 -22.85 2.77 -1.95
CA GLU A 10 -23.49 2.96 -3.26
C GLU A 10 -22.53 2.57 -4.39
N ASN A 11 -21.26 3.00 -4.28
CA ASN A 11 -20.23 2.76 -5.28
C ASN A 11 -18.96 2.15 -4.67
N GLU A 12 -18.61 0.95 -5.10
CA GLU A 12 -17.41 0.23 -4.60
C GLU A 12 -16.09 0.92 -4.95
N LEU A 13 -16.06 1.78 -5.97
CA LEU A 13 -14.86 2.47 -6.43
C LEU A 13 -14.64 3.81 -5.74
N GLU A 14 -15.70 4.46 -5.25
CA GLU A 14 -15.66 5.86 -4.82
C GLU A 14 -15.97 6.05 -3.33
N ASP A 15 -16.73 5.12 -2.72
CA ASP A 15 -17.13 5.28 -1.32
C ASP A 15 -15.95 5.13 -0.36
N GLU A 16 -15.81 6.12 0.53
CA GLU A 16 -14.76 6.20 1.56
C GLU A 16 -15.37 6.09 2.95
N PHE A 17 -14.81 5.22 3.78
CA PHE A 17 -15.25 5.01 5.17
C PHE A 17 -14.16 5.35 6.19
N SER A 18 -13.07 5.98 5.76
CA SER A 18 -12.11 6.56 6.70
C SER A 18 -12.63 7.91 7.22
N SER A 19 -12.46 8.15 8.51
CA SER A 19 -13.01 9.32 9.19
C SER A 19 -12.07 10.54 9.22
N ALA A 20 -10.95 10.51 8.49
CA ALA A 20 -9.98 11.60 8.51
C ALA A 20 -10.40 12.73 7.56
N SER A 21 -10.94 13.82 8.11
CA SER A 21 -11.13 15.07 7.37
C SER A 21 -9.99 16.02 7.70
N ILE A 22 -8.93 16.00 6.91
CA ILE A 22 -7.79 16.90 7.01
C ILE A 22 -7.81 17.80 5.76
N LYS A 23 -7.60 19.10 5.93
CA LYS A 23 -7.41 19.99 4.78
C LYS A 23 -6.06 19.67 4.12
N ALA A 24 -6.12 19.02 2.97
CA ALA A 24 -4.93 18.67 2.20
C ALA A 24 -4.12 19.90 1.79
N LYS A 25 -2.80 19.79 1.84
CA LYS A 25 -1.90 20.72 1.15
C LYS A 25 -2.02 20.47 -0.35
N LYS A 26 -1.89 21.51 -1.12
CA LYS A 26 -1.70 21.37 -2.56
C LYS A 26 -0.32 20.77 -2.84
N ILE A 27 -0.28 19.75 -3.66
CA ILE A 27 0.95 19.10 -4.13
C ILE A 27 1.19 19.57 -5.56
N ASP A 28 1.78 20.74 -5.69
CA ASP A 28 2.10 21.37 -6.97
C ASP A 28 3.56 21.16 -7.39
N ALA A 29 4.00 21.86 -8.42
CA ALA A 29 5.33 21.77 -8.97
C ALA A 29 6.46 22.09 -7.97
N ASP A 30 6.17 22.89 -6.94
CA ASP A 30 7.14 23.26 -5.90
C ASP A 30 7.33 22.15 -4.86
N TYR A 31 6.51 21.10 -4.88
CA TYR A 31 6.67 19.99 -3.94
C TYR A 31 7.93 19.18 -4.25
N ASP A 32 8.84 19.16 -3.30
CA ASP A 32 10.10 18.43 -3.42
C ASP A 32 9.97 16.97 -2.93
N TYR A 33 9.84 16.04 -3.87
CA TYR A 33 9.83 14.59 -3.61
C TYR A 33 11.21 14.03 -3.30
N SER A 34 12.31 14.76 -3.59
CA SER A 34 13.66 14.22 -3.56
C SER A 34 14.15 13.91 -2.14
N MET A 35 14.93 12.85 -2.02
CA MET A 35 15.66 12.51 -0.79
C MET A 35 17.18 12.54 -1.02
N ASP A 36 17.65 13.38 -1.96
CA ASP A 36 19.02 13.31 -2.50
C ASP A 36 20.08 13.93 -1.61
N SER A 37 19.72 14.94 -0.81
CA SER A 37 20.69 15.55 0.10
C SER A 37 21.13 14.57 1.20
N ALA A 38 22.37 14.68 1.64
CA ALA A 38 22.91 13.84 2.73
C ALA A 38 22.05 13.95 4.02
N GLY A 39 21.59 15.16 4.35
CA GLY A 39 20.71 15.40 5.50
C GLY A 39 19.37 14.69 5.38
N ARG A 40 18.71 14.75 4.21
CA ARG A 40 17.43 14.06 3.97
C ARG A 40 17.58 12.54 4.00
N ARG A 41 18.67 12.00 3.41
CA ARG A 41 18.97 10.56 3.49
C ARG A 41 19.21 10.12 4.93
N PHE A 42 19.92 10.92 5.73
CA PHE A 42 20.10 10.64 7.16
C PHE A 42 18.78 10.67 7.92
N LEU A 43 17.92 11.68 7.70
CA LEU A 43 16.60 11.76 8.33
C LEU A 43 15.70 10.59 7.91
N HIS A 44 15.71 10.20 6.63
CA HIS A 44 15.00 9.00 6.18
C HIS A 44 15.52 7.75 6.89
N PHE A 45 16.82 7.53 6.92
CA PHE A 45 17.41 6.39 7.64
C PHE A 45 16.99 6.37 9.12
N PHE A 46 17.11 7.51 9.80
CA PHE A 46 16.78 7.64 11.22
C PHE A 46 15.30 7.38 11.48
N TRP A 47 14.40 8.13 10.83
CA TRP A 47 12.97 8.01 11.05
C TRP A 47 12.40 6.68 10.57
N TYR A 48 12.81 6.22 9.39
CA TYR A 48 12.27 5.01 8.80
C TYR A 48 12.83 3.74 9.47
N ARG A 49 14.17 3.62 9.56
CA ARG A 49 14.81 2.36 9.97
C ARG A 49 15.01 2.26 11.48
N ILE A 50 15.36 3.37 12.15
CA ILE A 50 15.66 3.37 13.58
C ILE A 50 14.38 3.54 14.42
N ILE A 51 13.46 4.40 14.01
CA ILE A 51 12.26 4.73 14.78
C ILE A 51 11.04 3.94 14.30
N ALA A 52 10.59 4.19 13.06
CA ALA A 52 9.29 3.69 12.61
C ALA A 52 9.26 2.17 12.46
N LYS A 53 10.30 1.55 11.90
CA LYS A 53 10.32 0.12 11.62
C LYS A 53 10.23 -0.76 12.88
N PRO A 54 11.02 -0.54 13.96
CA PRO A 54 10.85 -1.27 15.20
C PRO A 54 9.49 -1.05 15.85
N ILE A 55 9.00 0.21 15.87
CA ILE A 55 7.67 0.56 16.41
C ILE A 55 6.57 -0.15 15.60
N ALA A 56 6.65 -0.13 14.27
CA ALA A 56 5.70 -0.80 13.39
C ALA A 56 5.64 -2.31 13.69
N ARG A 57 6.81 -2.96 13.80
CA ARG A 57 6.89 -4.39 14.13
C ARG A 57 6.23 -4.70 15.47
N LEU A 58 6.57 -3.92 16.50
CA LEU A 58 6.02 -4.09 17.85
C LEU A 58 4.50 -3.85 17.87
N PHE A 59 4.03 -2.77 17.25
CA PHE A 59 2.61 -2.43 17.17
C PHE A 59 1.81 -3.53 16.43
N LEU A 60 2.27 -3.96 15.27
CA LEU A 60 1.62 -5.01 14.49
C LEU A 60 1.57 -6.33 15.26
N GLN A 61 2.65 -6.66 15.98
CA GLN A 61 2.71 -7.88 16.78
C GLN A 61 1.78 -7.81 18.01
N LEU A 62 1.80 -6.72 18.75
CA LEU A 62 1.01 -6.59 19.97
C LEU A 62 -0.49 -6.42 19.68
N LYS A 63 -0.84 -5.55 18.73
CA LYS A 63 -2.24 -5.24 18.41
C LYS A 63 -2.89 -6.33 17.58
N PHE A 64 -2.21 -6.82 16.54
CA PHE A 64 -2.80 -7.71 15.53
C PHE A 64 -2.22 -9.12 15.54
N ARG A 65 -1.18 -9.42 16.34
CA ARG A 65 -0.41 -10.68 16.24
C ARG A 65 -0.08 -11.00 14.78
N HIS A 66 0.40 -9.97 14.09
CA HIS A 66 0.66 -9.99 12.66
C HIS A 66 1.60 -11.13 12.26
N ARG A 67 1.25 -11.80 11.17
CA ARG A 67 2.06 -12.86 10.55
C ARG A 67 2.12 -12.63 9.05
N ILE A 68 3.27 -12.85 8.46
CA ILE A 68 3.47 -12.84 7.01
C ILE A 68 3.66 -14.29 6.55
N VAL A 69 3.00 -14.66 5.45
CA VAL A 69 3.11 -15.96 4.78
C VAL A 69 3.55 -15.71 3.35
N GLY A 70 4.52 -16.48 2.87
CA GLY A 70 5.08 -16.32 1.53
C GLY A 70 6.21 -15.27 1.46
N LEU A 71 6.84 -14.92 2.61
CA LEU A 71 7.93 -13.94 2.63
C LEU A 71 9.14 -14.39 1.77
N GLU A 72 9.33 -15.68 1.63
CA GLU A 72 10.36 -16.27 0.76
C GLU A 72 10.22 -15.88 -0.71
N LYS A 73 9.01 -15.57 -1.17
CA LYS A 73 8.76 -15.09 -2.55
C LYS A 73 9.42 -13.74 -2.84
N MET A 74 9.68 -12.93 -1.78
CA MET A 74 10.34 -11.64 -1.93
C MET A 74 11.82 -11.77 -2.37
N GLU A 75 12.42 -12.97 -2.26
CA GLU A 75 13.77 -13.21 -2.78
C GLU A 75 13.87 -12.96 -4.30
N ALA A 76 12.77 -13.19 -5.04
CA ALA A 76 12.74 -12.97 -6.50
C ALA A 76 12.92 -11.50 -6.90
N VAL A 77 12.66 -10.56 -5.98
CA VAL A 77 12.78 -9.11 -6.19
C VAL A 77 13.84 -8.47 -5.30
N ARG A 78 14.62 -9.27 -4.56
CA ARG A 78 15.69 -8.75 -3.72
C ARG A 78 16.76 -8.05 -4.57
N GLY A 79 17.15 -6.83 -4.17
CA GLY A 79 18.12 -6.01 -4.92
C GLY A 79 17.62 -5.54 -6.28
N LYS A 80 16.30 -5.50 -6.48
CA LYS A 80 15.65 -4.93 -7.66
C LYS A 80 14.53 -4.01 -7.23
N GLY A 81 14.32 -2.92 -7.95
CA GLY A 81 13.15 -2.08 -7.78
C GLY A 81 11.88 -2.83 -8.20
N PHE A 82 10.83 -2.73 -7.40
CA PHE A 82 9.58 -3.42 -7.68
C PHE A 82 8.36 -2.63 -7.16
N PHE A 83 7.21 -2.95 -7.74
CA PHE A 83 5.93 -2.44 -7.25
C PHE A 83 5.27 -3.46 -6.32
N LEU A 84 4.68 -2.96 -5.24
CA LEU A 84 3.94 -3.76 -4.28
C LEU A 84 2.49 -3.28 -4.24
N TYR A 85 1.54 -4.19 -4.41
CA TYR A 85 0.11 -3.88 -4.32
C TYR A 85 -0.51 -4.56 -3.10
N GLY A 86 -1.48 -3.92 -2.46
CA GLY A 86 -2.16 -4.48 -1.29
C GLY A 86 -3.61 -4.06 -1.17
N ASN A 87 -4.43 -4.84 -0.46
CA ASN A 87 -5.80 -4.46 -0.14
C ASN A 87 -5.83 -3.44 1.02
N HIS A 88 -6.79 -2.49 0.96
CA HIS A 88 -6.84 -1.31 1.84
C HIS A 88 -7.98 -1.40 2.85
N THR A 89 -7.71 -2.07 3.98
CA THR A 89 -8.76 -2.44 4.93
C THR A 89 -8.51 -2.05 6.38
N ASN A 90 -7.34 -1.45 6.69
CA ASN A 90 -7.01 -1.07 8.07
C ASN A 90 -5.99 0.07 8.10
N ALA A 91 -6.44 1.29 8.28
CA ALA A 91 -5.60 2.49 8.25
C ALA A 91 -4.30 2.38 9.08
N GLY A 92 -4.39 1.80 10.30
CA GLY A 92 -3.22 1.68 11.17
C GLY A 92 -2.25 0.57 10.76
N ALA A 93 -2.75 -0.55 10.24
CA ALA A 93 -1.90 -1.66 9.80
C ALA A 93 -1.35 -1.43 8.39
N ASP A 94 -2.17 -0.89 7.49
CA ASP A 94 -1.82 -0.67 6.09
C ASP A 94 -0.69 0.34 5.92
N ALA A 95 -0.59 1.33 6.82
CA ALA A 95 0.56 2.24 6.86
C ALA A 95 1.90 1.56 7.22
N LEU A 96 1.86 0.40 7.89
CA LEU A 96 3.02 -0.24 8.49
C LEU A 96 3.43 -1.55 7.81
N ILE A 97 2.48 -2.32 7.29
CA ILE A 97 2.71 -3.63 6.67
C ILE A 97 3.67 -3.56 5.49
N PRO A 98 3.60 -2.57 4.57
CA PRO A 98 4.53 -2.48 3.44
C PRO A 98 5.99 -2.52 3.86
N THR A 99 6.36 -1.81 4.93
CA THR A 99 7.72 -1.80 5.49
C THR A 99 8.18 -3.18 6.00
N MET A 100 7.24 -4.00 6.48
CA MET A 100 7.54 -5.37 6.95
C MET A 100 7.69 -6.33 5.77
N VAL A 101 6.87 -6.18 4.74
CA VAL A 101 6.87 -7.03 3.54
C VAL A 101 8.09 -6.74 2.68
N SER A 102 8.42 -5.47 2.42
CA SER A 102 9.51 -5.08 1.51
C SER A 102 10.92 -5.28 2.07
N HIS A 103 11.06 -5.61 3.35
CA HIS A 103 12.38 -5.74 3.99
C HIS A 103 13.30 -6.73 3.24
N PRO A 104 14.58 -6.40 2.98
CA PRO A 104 15.37 -5.27 3.50
C PRO A 104 15.20 -3.93 2.78
N GLN A 105 14.49 -3.89 1.64
CA GLN A 105 14.29 -2.69 0.85
C GLN A 105 13.32 -1.74 1.55
N ASP A 106 13.50 -0.43 1.35
CA ASP A 106 12.58 0.56 1.90
C ASP A 106 11.35 0.68 1.00
N ALA A 107 10.17 0.76 1.61
CA ALA A 107 8.92 0.98 0.89
C ALA A 107 8.59 2.48 0.81
N TYR A 108 8.27 2.93 -0.39
CA TYR A 108 7.73 4.25 -0.67
C TYR A 108 6.26 4.09 -1.05
N VAL A 109 5.37 4.68 -0.26
CA VAL A 109 3.92 4.45 -0.39
C VAL A 109 3.28 5.63 -1.11
N ILE A 110 2.56 5.38 -2.19
CA ILE A 110 1.73 6.40 -2.83
C ILE A 110 0.54 6.68 -1.92
N VAL A 111 0.37 7.95 -1.52
CA VAL A 111 -0.62 8.36 -0.53
C VAL A 111 -1.45 9.56 -1.00
N HIS A 112 -2.63 9.71 -0.42
CA HIS A 112 -3.40 10.95 -0.57
C HIS A 112 -2.66 12.13 0.08
N PRO A 113 -2.75 13.37 -0.45
CA PRO A 113 -2.10 14.56 0.13
C PRO A 113 -2.36 14.79 1.60
N ASP A 114 -3.48 14.36 2.14
CA ASP A 114 -3.81 14.44 3.57
C ASP A 114 -2.73 13.83 4.47
N ASN A 115 -2.08 12.75 4.02
CA ASN A 115 -1.06 12.05 4.80
C ASN A 115 0.18 12.90 5.08
N VAL A 116 0.51 13.82 4.17
CA VAL A 116 1.63 14.76 4.32
C VAL A 116 1.17 16.13 4.87
N SER A 117 -0.13 16.26 5.12
CA SER A 117 -0.77 17.49 5.62
C SER A 117 -1.14 17.42 7.09
N MET A 118 -0.99 16.24 7.72
CA MET A 118 -1.29 16.06 9.14
C MET A 118 -0.46 17.00 10.01
N PRO A 119 -1.06 17.67 11.02
CA PRO A 119 -0.30 18.44 12.00
C PRO A 119 0.79 17.58 12.63
N VAL A 120 2.00 18.11 12.78
CA VAL A 120 3.20 17.45 13.35
C VAL A 120 3.70 16.27 12.49
N PHE A 121 2.88 15.23 12.30
CA PHE A 121 3.28 14.03 11.56
C PHE A 121 3.51 14.27 10.08
N GLY A 122 2.79 15.19 9.44
CA GLY A 122 2.96 15.52 8.02
C GLY A 122 4.37 15.97 7.63
N HIS A 123 5.15 16.49 8.59
CA HIS A 123 6.56 16.82 8.35
C HIS A 123 7.49 15.61 8.40
N VAL A 124 7.07 14.52 9.03
CA VAL A 124 7.87 13.29 9.18
C VAL A 124 7.51 12.26 8.10
N THR A 125 6.25 12.24 7.63
CA THR A 125 5.76 11.25 6.66
C THR A 125 6.57 11.16 5.37
N PRO A 126 7.13 12.25 4.78
CA PRO A 126 8.04 12.12 3.63
C PRO A 126 9.29 11.29 3.96
N TYR A 127 9.84 11.45 5.16
CA TYR A 127 10.99 10.64 5.64
C TYR A 127 10.60 9.20 5.98
N LEU A 128 9.30 8.91 6.10
CA LEU A 128 8.76 7.56 6.24
C LEU A 128 8.41 6.92 4.88
N GLY A 129 8.75 7.59 3.78
CA GLY A 129 8.54 7.08 2.44
C GLY A 129 7.18 7.41 1.83
N ALA A 130 6.48 8.42 2.33
CA ALA A 130 5.24 8.88 1.70
C ALA A 130 5.52 9.62 0.39
N LEU A 131 4.84 9.21 -0.69
CA LEU A 131 4.82 9.86 -2.00
C LEU A 131 3.40 10.38 -2.26
N PRO A 132 3.09 11.64 -1.94
CA PRO A 132 1.75 12.17 -2.14
C PRO A 132 1.40 12.30 -3.62
N LEU A 133 0.13 12.01 -3.94
CA LEU A 133 -0.39 12.20 -5.29
C LEU A 133 -0.37 13.70 -5.66
N PRO A 134 0.06 14.05 -6.88
CA PRO A 134 0.10 15.44 -7.35
C PRO A 134 -1.27 15.97 -7.75
N ASP A 135 -1.45 17.28 -7.59
CA ASP A 135 -2.70 17.98 -7.93
C ASP A 135 -2.69 18.58 -9.35
N ASP A 136 -1.52 18.71 -9.97
CA ASP A 136 -1.42 19.29 -11.29
C ASP A 136 -0.47 18.50 -12.22
N ARG A 137 -0.44 18.90 -13.50
CA ARG A 137 0.30 18.18 -14.55
C ARG A 137 1.83 18.29 -14.39
N GLU A 138 2.33 19.39 -13.89
CA GLU A 138 3.77 19.61 -13.71
C GLU A 138 4.28 18.82 -12.52
N ALA A 139 3.58 18.87 -11.40
CA ALA A 139 3.84 18.04 -10.25
C ALA A 139 3.74 16.53 -10.58
N MET A 140 2.83 16.15 -11.49
CA MET A 140 2.73 14.77 -11.98
C MET A 140 4.02 14.31 -12.66
N LYS A 141 4.71 15.18 -13.39
CA LYS A 141 5.99 14.85 -14.01
C LYS A 141 7.05 14.56 -12.93
N HIS A 142 7.20 15.45 -11.95
CA HIS A 142 8.14 15.27 -10.84
C HIS A 142 7.85 13.98 -10.04
N PHE A 143 6.57 13.69 -9.83
CA PHE A 143 6.12 12.47 -9.17
C PHE A 143 6.52 11.20 -9.95
N LEU A 144 6.34 11.21 -11.27
CA LEU A 144 6.70 10.07 -12.13
C LEU A 144 8.23 9.88 -12.20
N ASP A 145 8.99 10.96 -12.28
CA ASP A 145 10.44 10.94 -12.25
C ASP A 145 10.95 10.35 -10.91
N GLU A 146 10.32 10.71 -9.79
CA GLU A 146 10.68 10.17 -8.49
C GLU A 146 10.32 8.69 -8.35
N ILE A 147 9.17 8.23 -8.87
CA ILE A 147 8.84 6.80 -8.93
C ILE A 147 9.90 6.03 -9.72
N SER A 148 10.28 6.51 -10.91
CA SER A 148 11.33 5.90 -11.73
C SER A 148 12.63 5.77 -10.96
N LYS A 149 13.04 6.86 -10.33
CA LYS A 149 14.24 6.93 -9.50
C LYS A 149 14.21 5.94 -8.32
N LYS A 150 13.06 5.77 -7.63
CA LYS A 150 12.96 4.78 -6.57
C LYS A 150 13.13 3.35 -7.09
N ILE A 151 12.56 3.05 -8.25
CA ILE A 151 12.73 1.74 -8.89
C ILE A 151 14.21 1.52 -9.29
N GLU A 152 14.87 2.52 -9.89
CA GLU A 152 16.29 2.47 -10.25
C GLU A 152 17.22 2.32 -9.02
N GLN A 153 16.78 2.82 -7.86
CA GLN A 153 17.49 2.69 -6.58
C GLN A 153 17.16 1.39 -5.82
N ASP A 154 16.58 0.40 -6.48
CA ASP A 154 16.19 -0.88 -5.88
C ASP A 154 15.21 -0.74 -4.71
N LYS A 155 14.32 0.25 -4.74
CA LYS A 155 13.29 0.46 -3.71
C LYS A 155 11.96 -0.18 -4.09
N CYS A 156 11.12 -0.34 -3.08
CA CYS A 156 9.73 -0.76 -3.24
C CYS A 156 8.82 0.46 -3.39
N VAL A 157 8.00 0.50 -4.44
CA VAL A 157 6.90 1.47 -4.57
C VAL A 157 5.59 0.76 -4.27
N MET A 158 4.92 1.18 -3.19
CA MET A 158 3.69 0.57 -2.70
C MET A 158 2.46 1.34 -3.15
N ILE A 159 1.45 0.62 -3.61
CA ILE A 159 0.18 1.16 -4.09
C ILE A 159 -0.98 0.36 -3.49
N TYR A 160 -1.98 1.06 -2.97
CA TYR A 160 -3.28 0.49 -2.64
C TYR A 160 -4.25 0.75 -3.80
N PRO A 161 -4.47 -0.22 -4.71
CA PRO A 161 -5.21 0.03 -5.95
C PRO A 161 -6.71 0.27 -5.73
N GLU A 162 -7.22 -0.12 -4.57
CA GLU A 162 -8.60 0.13 -4.13
C GLU A 162 -8.86 1.60 -3.78
N ALA A 163 -7.81 2.43 -3.65
CA ALA A 163 -7.77 3.85 -3.29
C ALA A 163 -8.32 4.16 -1.89
N HIS A 164 -9.56 3.77 -1.59
CA HIS A 164 -10.28 4.10 -0.36
C HIS A 164 -10.19 2.99 0.70
N ILE A 165 -10.18 3.34 1.98
CA ILE A 165 -10.15 2.37 3.08
C ILE A 165 -11.56 1.89 3.39
N TRP A 166 -11.77 0.58 3.30
CA TRP A 166 -12.98 -0.07 3.80
C TRP A 166 -12.64 -0.89 5.05
N PRO A 167 -12.89 -0.35 6.25
CA PRO A 167 -12.44 -0.96 7.50
C PRO A 167 -12.89 -2.41 7.69
N TYR A 168 -11.92 -3.32 7.81
CA TYR A 168 -12.13 -4.75 8.01
C TYR A 168 -12.90 -5.47 6.88
N TYR A 169 -12.92 -4.90 5.66
CA TYR A 169 -13.51 -5.59 4.52
C TYR A 169 -12.73 -6.87 4.21
N THR A 170 -13.45 -7.96 3.98
CA THR A 170 -12.86 -9.30 3.84
C THR A 170 -12.79 -9.82 2.41
N LYS A 171 -13.29 -9.03 1.46
CA LYS A 171 -13.18 -9.31 0.02
C LYS A 171 -12.22 -8.30 -0.60
N ILE A 172 -12.00 -8.41 -1.91
CA ILE A 172 -11.25 -7.43 -2.69
C ILE A 172 -12.25 -6.62 -3.52
N ARG A 173 -12.21 -5.30 -3.37
CA ARG A 173 -13.00 -4.40 -4.19
C ARG A 173 -12.44 -4.34 -5.61
N PRO A 174 -13.29 -4.11 -6.62
CA PRO A 174 -12.80 -3.86 -7.97
C PRO A 174 -11.88 -2.62 -7.97
N PHE A 175 -10.85 -2.66 -8.80
CA PHE A 175 -9.96 -1.52 -9.02
C PHE A 175 -9.54 -1.43 -10.50
N THR A 176 -9.24 -0.21 -10.92
CA THR A 176 -8.87 0.09 -12.31
C THR A 176 -7.43 -0.32 -12.62
N ASP A 177 -7.07 -0.29 -13.90
CA ASP A 177 -5.71 -0.53 -14.38
C ASP A 177 -4.81 0.73 -14.34
N ALA A 178 -5.30 1.84 -13.80
CA ALA A 178 -4.63 3.14 -13.87
C ALA A 178 -3.21 3.12 -13.28
N SER A 179 -3.04 2.56 -12.09
CA SER A 179 -1.73 2.48 -11.41
C SER A 179 -0.78 1.46 -12.06
N PHE A 180 -1.31 0.49 -12.80
CA PHE A 180 -0.50 -0.53 -13.50
C PHE A 180 0.28 0.03 -14.69
N ARG A 181 0.02 1.28 -15.08
CA ARG A 181 0.87 2.00 -16.05
C ARG A 181 2.32 2.11 -15.58
N TYR A 182 2.57 2.27 -14.28
CA TYR A 182 3.91 2.44 -13.73
C TYR A 182 4.79 1.20 -13.93
N PRO A 183 4.42 0.00 -13.44
CA PRO A 183 5.23 -1.19 -13.67
C PRO A 183 5.32 -1.56 -15.15
N VAL A 184 4.29 -1.30 -15.96
CA VAL A 184 4.34 -1.54 -17.41
C VAL A 184 5.35 -0.63 -18.10
N GLN A 185 5.38 0.67 -17.79
CA GLN A 185 6.32 1.63 -18.36
C GLN A 185 7.77 1.35 -17.93
N LEU A 186 7.97 1.03 -16.65
CA LEU A 186 9.29 0.78 -16.08
C LEU A 186 9.75 -0.68 -16.21
N LYS A 187 8.94 -1.55 -16.84
CA LYS A 187 9.21 -2.99 -16.99
C LYS A 187 9.62 -3.67 -15.68
N SER A 188 9.04 -3.20 -14.59
CA SER A 188 9.38 -3.64 -13.24
C SER A 188 8.51 -4.79 -12.79
N PRO A 189 9.04 -5.72 -11.97
CA PRO A 189 8.26 -6.78 -11.34
C PRO A 189 7.22 -6.20 -10.38
N VAL A 190 6.12 -6.94 -10.25
CA VAL A 190 5.02 -6.62 -9.34
C VAL A 190 4.88 -7.75 -8.34
N MET A 191 4.86 -7.39 -7.06
CA MET A 191 4.45 -8.24 -5.96
C MET A 191 3.09 -7.78 -5.45
N CYS A 192 2.31 -8.66 -4.86
CA CYS A 192 1.16 -8.22 -4.10
C CYS A 192 1.08 -8.90 -2.73
N PHE A 193 0.35 -8.27 -1.82
CA PHE A 193 -0.03 -8.89 -0.57
C PHE A 193 -1.52 -8.73 -0.31
N THR A 194 -2.09 -9.70 0.40
CA THR A 194 -3.47 -9.65 0.87
C THR A 194 -3.51 -9.81 2.37
N ASN A 195 -4.01 -8.81 3.05
CA ASN A 195 -4.31 -8.85 4.47
C ASN A 195 -5.63 -9.58 4.69
N THR A 196 -5.60 -10.59 5.53
CA THR A 196 -6.78 -11.34 5.95
C THR A 196 -6.95 -11.27 7.46
N TYR A 197 -8.20 -11.37 7.92
CA TYR A 197 -8.56 -11.36 9.32
C TYR A 197 -8.83 -12.77 9.82
N GLN A 198 -8.05 -13.20 10.81
CA GLN A 198 -8.14 -14.54 11.36
C GLN A 198 -8.64 -14.49 12.80
N LYS A 199 -9.51 -15.45 13.15
CA LYS A 199 -9.93 -15.64 14.54
C LYS A 199 -8.76 -16.05 15.41
N ARG A 200 -8.59 -15.41 16.56
CA ARG A 200 -7.59 -15.85 17.55
C ARG A 200 -8.14 -17.00 18.38
N LYS A 201 -7.24 -17.86 18.88
CA LYS A 201 -7.62 -18.91 19.84
C LYS A 201 -8.23 -18.31 21.12
N TYR A 202 -7.69 -17.16 21.55
CA TYR A 202 -8.15 -16.45 22.74
C TYR A 202 -8.34 -14.96 22.42
N GLY A 203 -9.41 -14.36 22.98
CA GLY A 203 -9.77 -12.95 22.81
C GLY A 203 -10.61 -12.66 21.57
N GLN A 204 -11.17 -11.46 21.50
CA GLN A 204 -12.11 -11.03 20.45
C GLN A 204 -11.42 -10.27 19.29
N LYS A 205 -10.20 -9.78 19.49
CA LYS A 205 -9.48 -9.03 18.46
C LYS A 205 -8.99 -9.96 17.36
N PRO A 206 -9.05 -9.57 16.07
CA PRO A 206 -8.57 -10.40 14.99
C PRO A 206 -7.03 -10.51 15.01
N ARG A 207 -6.50 -11.55 14.37
CA ARG A 207 -5.13 -11.59 13.87
C ARG A 207 -5.15 -11.08 12.44
N ILE A 208 -4.13 -10.34 12.03
CA ILE A 208 -3.87 -10.06 10.62
C ILE A 208 -2.84 -11.08 10.13
N VAL A 209 -3.20 -11.78 9.04
CA VAL A 209 -2.26 -12.60 8.28
C VAL A 209 -2.14 -12.01 6.89
N THR A 210 -0.93 -11.62 6.53
CA THR A 210 -0.59 -11.05 5.23
C THR A 210 0.00 -12.15 4.35
N TYR A 211 -0.65 -12.45 3.23
CA TYR A 211 -0.18 -13.42 2.22
C TYR A 211 0.48 -12.68 1.08
N ILE A 212 1.67 -13.13 0.67
CA ILE A 212 2.44 -12.54 -0.43
C ILE A 212 2.30 -13.42 -1.66
N ASP A 213 2.07 -12.80 -2.82
CA ASP A 213 2.04 -13.42 -4.13
C ASP A 213 2.82 -12.61 -5.18
N GLY A 214 3.24 -13.29 -6.25
CA GLY A 214 4.12 -12.77 -7.29
C GLY A 214 5.46 -13.54 -7.32
N PRO A 215 6.44 -13.08 -8.09
CA PRO A 215 6.39 -11.87 -8.93
C PRO A 215 5.51 -12.03 -10.17
N PHE A 216 4.80 -10.96 -10.51
CA PHE A 216 4.08 -10.82 -11.77
C PHE A 216 4.85 -9.87 -12.67
N TYR A 217 4.83 -10.12 -13.97
CA TYR A 217 5.53 -9.29 -14.95
C TYR A 217 4.57 -8.79 -16.03
N PRO A 218 4.78 -7.57 -16.56
CA PRO A 218 4.06 -7.12 -17.73
C PRO A 218 4.28 -8.07 -18.91
N ASP A 219 3.21 -8.54 -19.54
CA ASP A 219 3.29 -9.40 -20.73
C ASP A 219 3.79 -8.60 -21.93
N GLU A 220 4.98 -8.92 -22.41
CA GLU A 220 5.61 -8.20 -23.53
C GLU A 220 4.92 -8.45 -24.88
N SER A 221 4.14 -9.52 -25.01
CA SER A 221 3.35 -9.81 -26.21
C SER A 221 2.16 -8.85 -26.38
N LEU A 222 1.67 -8.28 -25.26
CA LEU A 222 0.56 -7.34 -25.24
C LEU A 222 1.06 -5.89 -25.31
N LYS A 223 0.17 -4.99 -25.78
CA LYS A 223 0.49 -3.55 -25.91
C LYS A 223 -0.58 -2.68 -25.25
N GLY A 224 -0.17 -1.47 -24.87
CA GLY A 224 -1.07 -0.41 -24.40
C GLY A 224 -1.96 -0.85 -23.24
N LYS A 225 -3.27 -0.68 -23.42
CA LYS A 225 -4.29 -0.98 -22.41
C LYS A 225 -4.34 -2.47 -22.06
N ALA A 226 -4.27 -3.35 -23.05
CA ALA A 226 -4.34 -4.80 -22.83
C ALA A 226 -3.21 -5.31 -21.91
N ARG A 227 -1.99 -4.77 -22.04
CA ARG A 227 -0.87 -5.13 -21.16
C ARG A 227 -1.11 -4.73 -19.70
N LYS A 228 -1.66 -3.53 -19.48
CA LYS A 228 -2.00 -3.05 -18.12
C LYS A 228 -3.12 -3.88 -17.49
N GLU A 229 -4.17 -4.15 -18.28
CA GLU A 229 -5.32 -4.96 -17.83
C GLU A 229 -4.90 -6.39 -17.48
N ALA A 230 -4.06 -7.01 -18.31
CA ALA A 230 -3.55 -8.36 -18.03
C ALA A 230 -2.77 -8.41 -16.71
N LEU A 231 -1.87 -7.46 -16.47
CA LEU A 231 -1.11 -7.39 -15.23
C LEU A 231 -2.03 -7.12 -14.02
N ARG A 232 -3.00 -6.19 -14.17
CA ARG A 232 -4.00 -5.90 -13.15
C ARG A 232 -4.81 -7.15 -12.80
N ASN A 233 -5.24 -7.90 -13.79
CA ASN A 233 -6.04 -9.11 -13.59
C ASN A 233 -5.26 -10.17 -12.82
N GLN A 234 -4.00 -10.43 -13.14
CA GLN A 234 -3.16 -11.38 -12.40
C GLN A 234 -3.07 -10.99 -10.91
N VAL A 235 -2.83 -9.73 -10.60
CA VAL A 235 -2.76 -9.22 -9.22
C VAL A 235 -4.12 -9.33 -8.54
N TYR A 236 -5.20 -8.92 -9.21
CA TYR A 236 -6.56 -8.96 -8.69
C TYR A 236 -6.99 -10.39 -8.34
N GLU A 237 -6.78 -11.33 -9.25
CA GLU A 237 -7.13 -12.75 -9.06
C GLU A 237 -6.37 -13.37 -7.89
N ALA A 238 -5.06 -13.09 -7.78
CA ALA A 238 -4.25 -13.55 -6.66
C ALA A 238 -4.78 -12.99 -5.32
N MET A 239 -5.12 -11.70 -5.27
CA MET A 239 -5.66 -11.09 -4.06
C MET A 239 -7.05 -11.65 -3.71
N VAL A 240 -7.92 -11.84 -4.71
CA VAL A 240 -9.26 -12.46 -4.52
C VAL A 240 -9.12 -13.88 -3.97
N GLU A 241 -8.21 -14.68 -4.50
CA GLU A 241 -8.00 -16.04 -3.99
C GLU A 241 -7.55 -16.02 -2.53
N ARG A 242 -6.60 -15.13 -2.17
CA ARG A 242 -6.14 -15.00 -0.78
C ARG A 242 -7.22 -14.46 0.15
N SER A 243 -8.11 -13.61 -0.34
CA SER A 243 -9.21 -13.06 0.48
C SER A 243 -10.16 -14.13 1.01
N LYS A 244 -10.28 -15.27 0.34
CA LYS A 244 -11.08 -16.43 0.80
C LYS A 244 -10.54 -17.06 2.09
N LEU A 245 -9.31 -16.76 2.47
CA LEU A 245 -8.68 -17.25 3.70
C LEU A 245 -9.08 -16.44 4.96
N ASN A 246 -9.95 -15.44 4.86
CA ASN A 246 -10.54 -14.80 6.02
C ASN A 246 -11.35 -15.83 6.85
N THR A 247 -11.19 -15.82 8.17
CA THR A 247 -11.92 -16.73 9.08
C THR A 247 -12.88 -15.99 10.02
N ILE A 248 -12.91 -14.67 9.96
CA ILE A 248 -13.79 -13.82 10.76
C ILE A 248 -14.19 -12.59 9.96
N GLU A 249 -15.46 -12.22 10.03
CA GLU A 249 -16.01 -10.97 9.53
C GLU A 249 -16.27 -10.02 10.71
N LEU A 250 -15.71 -8.82 10.65
CA LEU A 250 -15.79 -7.80 11.70
C LEU A 250 -16.65 -6.61 11.31
N ALA A 251 -16.92 -6.45 10.03
CA ALA A 251 -17.75 -5.42 9.48
C ALA A 251 -18.56 -5.98 8.31
N LYS A 252 -19.84 -5.61 8.21
CA LYS A 252 -20.72 -6.00 7.11
C LYS A 252 -20.94 -4.80 6.19
N TYR A 253 -20.80 -5.03 4.89
CA TYR A 253 -21.03 -4.02 3.87
C TYR A 253 -22.26 -4.38 3.05
N ILE A 254 -23.20 -3.47 2.95
CA ILE A 254 -24.51 -3.66 2.29
C ILE A 254 -24.64 -2.58 1.21
N LYS A 255 -24.86 -3.02 -0.02
CA LYS A 255 -25.17 -2.09 -1.11
C LYS A 255 -26.58 -1.53 -0.91
N LYS A 256 -26.73 -0.20 -1.04
CA LYS A 256 -28.04 0.48 -1.05
C LYS A 256 -28.73 0.30 -2.39
#